data_4605d417d87c0a044b768bfcdbda03c8
#
_entry.id   4605d417d87c0a044b768bfcdbda03c8
#
_cell.length_a   1.000
_cell.length_b   1.000
_cell.length_c   1.000
_cell.angle_alpha   90.00
_cell.angle_beta   90.00
_cell.angle_gamma   90.00
#
_symmetry.space_group_name_H-M   'P 1'
#
loop_
_entity.id
_entity.type
_entity.pdbx_description
1 polymer ?
#
loop_
_entity_poly.entity_id
_entity_poly.type
_entity_poly.pdbx_seq_one_letter_code
_entity_poly.pdbx_strand_id
1 'polypeptide(L)'
;LSDNFGAVFRADYDPVAKTFGNPSIIAGNMNDKSFKEGTGGSARFNKPQFGVFVKNEKYGEGIGPDKDQYDFYFCDRENHCIWKLDPHGVASLAAGRSNENADGKIWGYVDGNPLHEARFNQPAGLAYDPDTDMFYIGDIDNKGIRYMTTE
;
A
#
# COMPACT_ATOMS: atom_id res chain seq x y z
N LEU A 1 8.19 -1.58 -6.76
CA LEU A 1 6.84 -1.76 -7.31
C LEU A 1 6.93 -1.98 -8.82
N SER A 2 6.24 -2.96 -9.33
CA SER A 2 6.16 -3.19 -10.77
C SER A 2 4.70 -3.23 -11.18
N ASP A 3 4.30 -2.32 -12.06
CA ASP A 3 2.92 -2.26 -12.58
C ASP A 3 2.55 -3.43 -13.51
N ASN A 4 3.52 -4.30 -13.84
CA ASN A 4 3.28 -5.53 -14.57
C ASN A 4 3.14 -6.77 -13.69
N PHE A 5 3.51 -6.69 -12.41
CA PHE A 5 3.49 -7.83 -11.48
C PHE A 5 2.65 -7.50 -10.26
N GLY A 6 2.00 -8.52 -9.71
CA GLY A 6 1.22 -8.41 -8.48
C GLY A 6 2.07 -8.60 -7.22
N ALA A 7 3.27 -8.02 -7.15
CA ALA A 7 4.21 -8.25 -6.06
C ALA A 7 4.96 -6.97 -5.64
N VAL A 8 5.31 -6.91 -4.37
CA VAL A 8 6.19 -5.90 -3.78
C VAL A 8 7.52 -6.54 -3.46
N PHE A 9 8.60 -5.92 -3.93
CA PHE A 9 9.98 -6.35 -3.72
C PHE A 9 10.67 -5.45 -2.72
N ARG A 10 11.59 -6.03 -1.94
CA ARG A 10 12.52 -5.32 -1.07
C ARG A 10 13.95 -5.65 -1.46
N ALA A 11 14.79 -4.64 -1.52
CA ALA A 11 16.24 -4.78 -1.58
C ALA A 11 16.86 -3.96 -0.44
N ASP A 12 17.78 -4.58 0.30
CA ASP A 12 18.50 -3.87 1.35
C ASP A 12 19.62 -3.03 0.72
N TYR A 13 19.84 -1.83 1.27
CA TYR A 13 20.93 -0.94 0.86
C TYR A 13 22.10 -1.06 1.85
N ASP A 14 23.30 -1.32 1.34
CA ASP A 14 24.53 -1.25 2.10
C ASP A 14 25.12 0.17 1.98
N PRO A 15 25.10 0.99 3.06
CA PRO A 15 25.59 2.36 3.01
C PRO A 15 27.13 2.46 2.93
N VAL A 16 27.85 1.41 3.31
CA VAL A 16 29.31 1.35 3.24
C VAL A 16 29.76 1.03 1.83
N ALA A 17 29.23 -0.05 1.26
CA ALA A 17 29.52 -0.47 -0.10
C ALA A 17 28.78 0.41 -1.15
N LYS A 18 27.78 1.20 -0.73
CA LYS A 18 26.90 2.00 -1.61
C LYS A 18 26.22 1.16 -2.70
N THR A 19 25.79 -0.03 -2.34
CA THR A 19 25.15 -0.99 -3.25
C THR A 19 23.84 -1.49 -2.68
N PHE A 20 22.93 -1.91 -3.59
CA PHE A 20 21.73 -2.65 -3.22
C PHE A 20 22.02 -4.16 -3.27
N GLY A 21 21.49 -4.89 -2.30
CA GLY A 21 21.44 -6.33 -2.33
C GLY A 21 20.44 -6.85 -3.38
N ASN A 22 20.38 -8.16 -3.53
CA ASN A 22 19.42 -8.77 -4.45
C ASN A 22 17.98 -8.54 -3.95
N PRO A 23 17.06 -8.07 -4.82
CA PRO A 23 15.68 -7.89 -4.43
C PRO A 23 15.00 -9.24 -4.15
N SER A 24 14.17 -9.26 -3.12
CA SER A 24 13.31 -10.39 -2.76
C SER A 24 11.86 -9.96 -2.67
N ILE A 25 10.92 -10.86 -2.97
CA ILE A 25 9.50 -10.59 -2.79
C ILE A 25 9.19 -10.58 -1.29
N ILE A 26 8.69 -9.46 -0.80
CA ILE A 26 8.21 -9.34 0.58
C ILE A 26 6.73 -9.70 0.69
N ALA A 27 5.92 -9.39 -0.32
CA ALA A 27 4.51 -9.76 -0.39
C ALA A 27 4.01 -9.80 -1.84
N GLY A 28 2.95 -10.58 -2.07
CA GLY A 28 2.31 -10.70 -3.37
C GLY A 28 2.80 -11.88 -4.21
N ASN A 29 2.31 -11.96 -5.44
CA ASN A 29 2.65 -13.01 -6.40
C ASN A 29 2.80 -12.41 -7.79
N MET A 30 3.88 -12.75 -8.49
CA MET A 30 4.19 -12.19 -9.82
C MET A 30 3.15 -12.56 -10.89
N ASN A 31 2.55 -13.75 -10.77
CA ASN A 31 1.72 -14.34 -11.82
C ASN A 31 0.22 -14.34 -11.48
N ASP A 32 -0.14 -13.98 -10.26
CA ASP A 32 -1.53 -13.95 -9.81
C ASP A 32 -1.91 -12.52 -9.37
N LYS A 33 -2.57 -11.82 -10.28
CA LYS A 33 -3.01 -10.44 -10.11
C LYS A 33 -4.47 -10.43 -9.65
N SER A 34 -4.67 -10.49 -8.35
CA SER A 34 -6.00 -10.45 -7.76
C SER A 34 -6.01 -9.61 -6.49
N PHE A 35 -7.03 -9.70 -5.69
CA PHE A 35 -7.15 -9.02 -4.41
C PHE A 35 -7.20 -10.04 -3.28
N LYS A 36 -6.22 -10.02 -2.40
CA LYS A 36 -6.23 -10.86 -1.20
C LYS A 36 -5.30 -10.29 -0.13
N GLU A 37 -5.83 -10.09 1.06
CA GLU A 37 -5.01 -9.85 2.25
C GLU A 37 -4.23 -11.11 2.63
N GLY A 38 -3.11 -10.94 3.31
CA GLY A 38 -2.32 -12.08 3.75
C GLY A 38 -0.86 -11.74 3.99
N THR A 39 -0.06 -12.76 4.31
CA THR A 39 1.36 -12.62 4.62
C THR A 39 2.19 -13.17 3.48
N GLY A 40 3.21 -12.41 3.08
CA GLY A 40 4.18 -12.84 2.07
C GLY A 40 3.51 -13.25 0.76
N GLY A 41 3.87 -14.40 0.24
CA GLY A 41 3.35 -14.94 -1.02
C GLY A 41 1.85 -15.32 -1.01
N SER A 42 1.14 -15.22 0.12
CA SER A 42 -0.30 -15.43 0.17
C SER A 42 -1.12 -14.18 -0.18
N ALA A 43 -0.53 -13.00 -0.07
CA ALA A 43 -1.16 -11.74 -0.48
C ALA A 43 -1.27 -11.65 -2.02
N ARG A 44 -2.22 -10.86 -2.51
CA ARG A 44 -2.44 -10.62 -3.95
C ARG A 44 -2.72 -9.17 -4.21
N PHE A 45 -2.02 -8.63 -5.20
CA PHE A 45 -2.15 -7.24 -5.67
C PHE A 45 -2.36 -7.21 -7.17
N ASN A 46 -2.87 -6.09 -7.68
CA ASN A 46 -3.06 -5.90 -9.11
C ASN A 46 -2.58 -4.52 -9.56
N LYS A 47 -1.34 -4.44 -10.03
CA LYS A 47 -0.61 -3.23 -10.39
C LYS A 47 -0.30 -2.32 -9.20
N PRO A 48 0.46 -2.80 -8.20
CA PRO A 48 0.93 -1.95 -7.11
C PRO A 48 1.85 -0.85 -7.64
N GLN A 49 1.53 0.40 -7.29
CA GLN A 49 2.26 1.59 -7.74
C GLN A 49 2.41 2.56 -6.57
N PHE A 50 3.44 3.36 -6.60
CA PHE A 50 3.71 4.46 -5.68
C PHE A 50 3.34 4.17 -4.23
N GLY A 51 4.30 4.33 -3.36
CA GLY A 51 4.09 4.11 -1.94
C GLY A 51 4.96 5.02 -1.09
N VAL A 52 4.61 5.09 0.17
CA VAL A 52 5.31 5.88 1.19
C VAL A 52 5.54 5.03 2.42
N PHE A 53 6.64 5.32 3.12
CA PHE A 53 6.92 4.74 4.43
C PHE A 53 6.35 5.64 5.52
N VAL A 54 5.64 5.03 6.46
CA VAL A 54 5.06 5.70 7.62
C VAL A 54 5.63 5.06 8.87
N LYS A 55 6.26 5.87 9.74
CA LYS A 55 6.79 5.39 11.00
C LYS A 55 5.67 4.85 11.88
N ASN A 56 5.89 3.69 12.46
CA ASN A 56 4.92 3.07 13.35
C ASN A 56 5.54 2.91 14.75
N GLU A 57 5.09 3.73 15.68
CA GLU A 57 5.57 3.76 17.07
C GLU A 57 5.35 2.43 17.83
N LYS A 58 4.46 1.57 17.32
CA LYS A 58 4.20 0.25 17.93
C LYS A 58 5.39 -0.71 17.83
N TYR A 59 6.33 -0.47 16.89
CA TYR A 59 7.50 -1.32 16.75
C TYR A 59 8.63 -1.00 17.75
N GLY A 60 8.45 0.02 18.60
CA GLY A 60 9.37 0.41 19.66
C GLY A 60 10.66 1.07 19.15
N GLU A 61 11.34 1.77 20.06
CA GLU A 61 12.67 2.30 19.79
C GLU A 61 13.73 1.24 20.08
N GLY A 62 14.64 1.03 19.15
CA GLY A 62 15.91 0.32 19.39
C GLY A 62 15.90 -1.20 19.26
N ILE A 63 14.87 -1.80 18.71
CA ILE A 63 14.83 -3.23 18.44
C ILE A 63 14.83 -3.45 16.93
N GLY A 64 15.99 -3.71 16.36
CA GLY A 64 16.18 -4.02 14.95
C GLY A 64 16.67 -2.84 14.10
N PRO A 65 16.99 -3.07 12.84
CA PRO A 65 17.35 -2.02 11.91
C PRO A 65 16.16 -1.10 11.64
N ASP A 66 16.44 0.17 11.34
CA ASP A 66 15.42 1.22 11.10
C ASP A 66 14.28 0.81 10.15
N LYS A 67 14.57 -0.11 9.24
CA LYS A 67 13.59 -0.67 8.28
C LYS A 67 12.39 -1.37 8.93
N ASP A 68 12.52 -1.86 10.16
CA ASP A 68 11.47 -2.60 10.85
C ASP A 68 10.53 -1.67 11.64
N GLN A 69 10.77 -0.35 11.59
CA GLN A 69 9.96 0.66 12.29
C GLN A 69 8.91 1.32 11.40
N TYR A 70 8.83 0.94 10.13
CA TYR A 70 7.97 1.58 9.15
C TYR A 70 7.01 0.60 8.52
N ASP A 71 5.74 1.02 8.45
CA ASP A 71 4.77 0.43 7.53
C ASP A 71 4.94 1.05 6.14
N PHE A 72 4.71 0.26 5.11
CA PHE A 72 4.73 0.72 3.73
C PHE A 72 3.29 0.78 3.20
N TYR A 73 2.83 1.99 2.87
CA TYR A 73 1.53 2.18 2.24
C TYR A 73 1.72 2.37 0.74
N PHE A 74 0.88 1.73 -0.07
CA PHE A 74 0.98 1.84 -1.52
C PHE A 74 -0.37 1.75 -2.22
N CYS A 75 -0.46 2.38 -3.40
CA CYS A 75 -1.62 2.27 -4.28
C CYS A 75 -1.63 0.93 -4.99
N ASP A 76 -2.78 0.29 -5.07
CA ASP A 76 -3.03 -0.88 -5.90
C ASP A 76 -4.05 -0.51 -6.97
N ARG A 77 -3.52 -0.05 -8.09
CA ARG A 77 -4.25 0.69 -9.11
C ARG A 77 -5.48 -0.03 -9.64
N GLU A 78 -5.33 -1.26 -10.10
CA GLU A 78 -6.42 -2.05 -10.69
C GLU A 78 -7.32 -2.72 -9.63
N ASN A 79 -6.91 -2.72 -8.37
CA ASN A 79 -7.76 -3.08 -7.24
C ASN A 79 -8.46 -1.86 -6.61
N HIS A 80 -8.21 -0.65 -7.12
CA HIS A 80 -8.85 0.59 -6.69
C HIS A 80 -8.74 0.86 -5.19
N CYS A 81 -7.60 0.54 -4.58
CA CYS A 81 -7.42 0.61 -3.12
C CYS A 81 -6.00 1.01 -2.70
N ILE A 82 -5.86 1.27 -1.42
CA ILE A 82 -4.58 1.52 -0.74
C ILE A 82 -4.31 0.35 0.20
N TRP A 83 -3.12 -0.20 0.11
CA TRP A 83 -2.63 -1.25 1.00
C TRP A 83 -1.71 -0.69 2.08
N LYS A 84 -1.69 -1.38 3.21
CA LYS A 84 -0.66 -1.30 4.23
C LYS A 84 0.11 -2.60 4.26
N LEU A 85 1.43 -2.53 4.21
CA LEU A 85 2.35 -3.66 4.31
C LEU A 85 3.29 -3.42 5.49
N ASP A 86 3.27 -4.30 6.46
CA ASP A 86 4.17 -4.22 7.59
C ASP A 86 5.59 -4.74 7.25
N PRO A 87 6.60 -4.51 8.12
CA PRO A 87 7.97 -4.98 7.88
C PRO A 87 8.13 -6.49 7.74
N HIS A 88 7.17 -7.26 8.24
CA HIS A 88 7.16 -8.74 8.22
C HIS A 88 6.42 -9.31 7.01
N GLY A 89 5.91 -8.45 6.13
CA GLY A 89 5.22 -8.86 4.92
C GLY A 89 3.72 -9.14 5.10
N VAL A 90 3.10 -8.67 6.19
CA VAL A 90 1.66 -8.73 6.37
C VAL A 90 1.00 -7.60 5.60
N ALA A 91 0.21 -7.95 4.60
CA ALA A 91 -0.56 -7.01 3.80
C ALA A 91 -2.01 -6.96 4.27
N SER A 92 -2.48 -5.75 4.58
CA SER A 92 -3.86 -5.46 4.96
C SER A 92 -4.40 -4.27 4.17
N LEU A 93 -5.71 -4.24 3.96
CA LEU A 93 -6.37 -3.11 3.32
C LEU A 93 -6.29 -1.88 4.24
N ALA A 94 -5.85 -0.75 3.69
CA ALA A 94 -5.85 0.54 4.39
C ALA A 94 -7.05 1.41 3.99
N ALA A 95 -7.40 1.44 2.69
CA ALA A 95 -8.56 2.20 2.24
C ALA A 95 -9.03 1.76 0.85
N GLY A 96 -10.28 2.02 0.55
CA GLY A 96 -10.90 1.73 -0.74
C GLY A 96 -11.52 0.34 -0.79
N ARG A 97 -11.97 -0.05 -1.97
CA ARG A 97 -12.57 -1.35 -2.26
C ARG A 97 -13.48 -1.92 -1.16
N SER A 98 -14.56 -1.23 -0.89
CA SER A 98 -15.63 -1.87 -0.13
C SER A 98 -16.21 -3.01 -0.95
N ASN A 99 -16.10 -4.24 -0.46
CA ASN A 99 -16.60 -5.43 -1.14
C ASN A 99 -18.13 -5.56 -1.10
N GLU A 100 -18.79 -4.72 -0.32
CA GLU A 100 -20.23 -4.87 -0.01
C GLU A 100 -21.09 -3.82 -0.73
N ASN A 101 -20.74 -3.51 -1.96
CA ASN A 101 -21.54 -2.57 -2.73
C ASN A 101 -22.76 -3.24 -3.33
N ALA A 102 -23.92 -2.70 -3.08
CA ALA A 102 -25.18 -3.13 -3.68
C ALA A 102 -25.17 -3.07 -5.22
N ASP A 103 -24.27 -2.28 -5.81
CA ASP A 103 -24.10 -2.14 -7.25
C ASP A 103 -22.97 -3.00 -7.86
N GLY A 104 -22.29 -3.78 -7.03
CA GLY A 104 -21.20 -4.68 -7.46
C GLY A 104 -19.92 -3.97 -7.92
N LYS A 105 -19.81 -2.64 -7.78
CA LYS A 105 -18.63 -1.88 -8.19
C LYS A 105 -17.64 -1.77 -7.05
N ILE A 106 -16.37 -2.02 -7.33
CA ILE A 106 -15.26 -1.84 -6.38
C ILE A 106 -14.58 -0.48 -6.54
N TRP A 107 -14.91 0.29 -7.58
CA TRP A 107 -14.37 1.59 -7.91
C TRP A 107 -15.46 2.68 -7.87
N GLY A 108 -15.04 3.91 -7.70
CA GLY A 108 -15.96 5.05 -7.71
C GLY A 108 -15.35 6.29 -7.07
N TYR A 109 -16.18 7.29 -6.86
CA TYR A 109 -15.84 8.51 -6.13
C TYR A 109 -16.76 8.60 -4.91
N VAL A 110 -16.35 7.98 -3.80
CA VAL A 110 -17.10 7.97 -2.55
C VAL A 110 -16.13 8.25 -1.40
N ASP A 111 -16.48 9.24 -0.59
CA ASP A 111 -15.81 9.55 0.68
C ASP A 111 -16.50 8.81 1.83
N GLY A 112 -15.84 8.76 2.98
CA GLY A 112 -16.36 8.12 4.18
C GLY A 112 -15.32 7.21 4.85
N ASN A 113 -15.79 6.22 5.58
CA ASN A 113 -14.91 5.31 6.27
C ASN A 113 -13.94 4.60 5.30
N PRO A 114 -12.61 4.66 5.53
CA PRO A 114 -11.62 4.13 4.60
C PRO A 114 -11.83 2.67 4.21
N LEU A 115 -12.22 1.82 5.17
CA LEU A 115 -12.36 0.37 4.98
C LEU A 115 -13.75 -0.08 4.51
N HIS A 116 -14.79 0.73 4.76
CA HIS A 116 -16.18 0.29 4.56
C HIS A 116 -16.93 1.09 3.49
N GLU A 117 -16.56 2.35 3.28
CA GLU A 117 -17.32 3.27 2.43
C GLU A 117 -16.51 3.83 1.26
N ALA A 118 -15.25 4.22 1.53
CA ALA A 118 -14.41 4.91 0.56
C ALA A 118 -14.21 4.09 -0.73
N ARG A 119 -14.31 4.79 -1.87
CA ARG A 119 -13.98 4.22 -3.18
C ARG A 119 -13.08 5.17 -3.95
N PHE A 120 -12.09 4.60 -4.59
CA PHE A 120 -11.18 5.27 -5.52
C PHE A 120 -11.39 4.73 -6.93
N ASN A 121 -10.83 5.43 -7.90
CA ASN A 121 -10.79 4.94 -9.27
C ASN A 121 -9.36 5.05 -9.83
N GLN A 122 -8.65 3.93 -9.85
CA GLN A 122 -7.25 3.79 -10.26
C GLN A 122 -6.29 4.74 -9.50
N PRO A 123 -6.24 4.68 -8.16
CA PRO A 123 -5.31 5.52 -7.40
C PRO A 123 -3.88 5.15 -7.77
N ALA A 124 -3.04 6.15 -8.07
CA ALA A 124 -1.68 5.92 -8.55
C ALA A 124 -0.64 6.91 -8.00
N GLY A 125 -1.01 7.74 -7.06
CA GLY A 125 -0.09 8.64 -6.34
C GLY A 125 -0.37 8.61 -4.85
N LEU A 126 0.68 8.60 -4.02
CA LEU A 126 0.54 8.62 -2.57
C LEU A 126 1.65 9.47 -1.95
N ALA A 127 1.27 10.39 -1.08
CA ALA A 127 2.17 11.15 -0.23
C ALA A 127 1.65 11.12 1.20
N TYR A 128 2.54 11.28 2.17
CA TYR A 128 2.21 11.30 3.59
C TYR A 128 2.86 12.49 4.27
N ASP A 129 2.09 13.19 5.07
CA ASP A 129 2.54 14.27 5.93
C ASP A 129 2.55 13.78 7.39
N PRO A 130 3.73 13.59 7.99
CA PRO A 130 3.84 13.09 9.36
C PRO A 130 3.41 14.10 10.42
N ASP A 131 3.41 15.40 10.11
CA ASP A 131 3.03 16.42 11.07
C ASP A 131 1.51 16.46 11.31
N THR A 132 0.74 16.08 10.32
CA THR A 132 -0.73 16.08 10.35
C THR A 132 -1.36 14.69 10.31
N ASP A 133 -0.54 13.63 10.21
CA ASP A 133 -0.99 12.24 9.98
C ASP A 133 -1.94 12.11 8.77
N MET A 134 -1.61 12.80 7.70
CA MET A 134 -2.47 12.91 6.52
C MET A 134 -1.83 12.25 5.31
N PHE A 135 -2.57 11.37 4.67
CA PHE A 135 -2.25 10.87 3.33
C PHE A 135 -2.94 11.70 2.27
N TYR A 136 -2.23 11.97 1.19
CA TYR A 136 -2.74 12.56 -0.04
C TYR A 136 -2.68 11.53 -1.15
N ILE A 137 -3.80 11.29 -1.81
CA ILE A 137 -4.01 10.21 -2.77
C ILE A 137 -4.35 10.81 -4.13
N GLY A 138 -3.51 10.56 -5.12
CA GLY A 138 -3.83 10.87 -6.51
C GLY A 138 -4.83 9.85 -7.07
N ASP A 139 -6.09 10.22 -7.09
CA ASP A 139 -7.21 9.38 -7.56
C ASP A 139 -7.44 9.66 -9.06
N ILE A 140 -6.64 8.98 -9.89
CA ILE A 140 -6.34 9.39 -11.27
C ILE A 140 -7.59 9.46 -12.15
N ASP A 141 -8.39 8.41 -12.22
CA ASP A 141 -9.56 8.39 -13.08
C ASP A 141 -10.71 9.24 -12.55
N ASN A 142 -10.68 9.57 -11.25
CA ASN A 142 -11.55 10.58 -10.66
C ASN A 142 -11.01 12.00 -10.84
N LYS A 143 -9.80 12.18 -11.40
CA LYS A 143 -9.17 13.47 -11.72
C LYS A 143 -9.03 14.40 -10.52
N GLY A 144 -8.74 13.82 -9.35
CA GLY A 144 -8.66 14.58 -8.11
C GLY A 144 -7.59 14.07 -7.15
N ILE A 145 -7.27 14.91 -6.17
CA ILE A 145 -6.48 14.54 -5.01
C ILE A 145 -7.44 14.37 -3.84
N ARG A 146 -7.36 13.23 -3.17
CA ARG A 146 -8.13 12.93 -1.97
C ARG A 146 -7.20 12.78 -0.80
N TYR A 147 -7.74 12.84 0.40
CA TYR A 147 -6.96 12.68 1.63
C TYR A 147 -7.63 11.70 2.59
N MET A 148 -6.83 11.06 3.41
CA MET A 148 -7.27 10.20 4.51
C MET A 148 -6.29 10.29 5.67
N THR A 149 -6.74 9.93 6.87
CA THR A 149 -5.89 9.70 8.06
C THR A 149 -5.69 8.21 8.29
N THR A 150 -4.74 7.85 9.14
CA THR A 150 -4.50 6.44 9.54
C THR A 150 -5.53 5.91 10.54
N GLU A 151 -6.32 6.80 11.15
CA GLU A 151 -7.36 6.50 12.14
C GLU A 151 -8.78 6.59 11.56
#